data_b2326fbc4fceca2aea16d57b2601552c
#
_entry.id   b2326fbc4fceca2aea16d57b2601552c
#
_cell.length_a   1.000
_cell.length_b   1.000
_cell.length_c   1.000
_cell.angle_alpha   90.00
_cell.angle_beta   90.00
_cell.angle_gamma   90.00
#
_symmetry.space_group_name_H-M   'P 1'
#
loop_
_entity.id
_entity.type
_entity.pdbx_description
1 polymer ?
#
loop_
_entity_poly.entity_id
_entity_poly.type
_entity_poly.pdbx_seq_one_letter_code
_entity_poly.pdbx_strand_id
1 'polypeptide(L)'
;IRLVREYCSSQFVSRGMCVDFAIHDTDSGNPHCHIMLTMRPLDERGAWAAKSKKEYDLDENGERIRLPSGRYKTHKVDLTGWNDKGNALLWRKAWADISNAYLERAGHPERIDHRSNAERGIDELPTVHMGVAACQMEKKGIATEKGELNRNIQKANRLIREIRAQIGK
;
A
#
# COMPACT_ATOMS: atom_id res chain seq x y z
N ILE A 1 17.40 -6.52 5.19
CA ILE A 1 17.14 -5.82 6.47
C ILE A 1 17.34 -4.31 6.35
N ARG A 2 18.51 -3.79 5.86
CA ARG A 2 18.79 -2.34 5.82
C ARG A 2 17.73 -1.55 5.04
N LEU A 3 17.35 -1.99 3.86
CA LEU A 3 16.31 -1.37 3.03
C LEU A 3 14.99 -1.23 3.79
N VAL A 4 14.52 -2.31 4.44
CA VAL A 4 13.26 -2.29 5.19
C VAL A 4 13.33 -1.33 6.38
N ARG A 5 14.47 -1.30 7.10
CA ARG A 5 14.67 -0.35 8.20
C ARG A 5 14.64 1.10 7.74
N GLU A 6 15.33 1.42 6.63
CA GLU A 6 15.35 2.77 6.06
C GLU A 6 13.94 3.20 5.64
N TYR A 7 13.21 2.31 4.95
CA TYR A 7 11.82 2.54 4.57
C TYR A 7 10.92 2.79 5.78
N CYS A 8 10.96 1.91 6.78
CA CYS A 8 10.16 2.05 8.00
C CYS A 8 10.49 3.33 8.77
N SER A 9 11.77 3.66 8.92
CA SER A 9 12.21 4.86 9.62
C SER A 9 11.74 6.13 8.92
N SER A 10 11.90 6.20 7.60
CA SER A 10 11.57 7.40 6.83
C SER A 10 10.07 7.61 6.63
N GLN A 11 9.29 6.53 6.48
CA GLN A 11 7.87 6.64 6.12
C GLN A 11 6.92 6.56 7.31
N PHE A 12 7.28 5.85 8.37
CA PHE A 12 6.38 5.55 9.48
C PHE A 12 6.89 6.08 10.82
N VAL A 13 8.12 5.73 11.22
CA VAL A 13 8.67 6.15 12.51
C VAL A 13 8.81 7.67 12.58
N SER A 14 9.27 8.32 11.51
CA SER A 14 9.36 9.79 11.40
C SER A 14 8.03 10.52 11.57
N ARG A 15 6.91 9.79 11.40
CA ARG A 15 5.54 10.31 11.61
C ARG A 15 4.96 9.92 12.98
N GLY A 16 5.76 9.28 13.85
CA GLY A 16 5.36 8.88 15.19
C GLY A 16 4.67 7.52 15.30
N MET A 17 4.69 6.70 14.24
CA MET A 17 4.22 5.32 14.31
C MET A 17 5.26 4.41 14.95
N CYS A 18 4.82 3.47 15.80
CA CYS A 18 5.65 2.33 16.14
C CYS A 18 5.52 1.28 15.03
N VAL A 19 6.64 0.64 14.72
CA VAL A 19 6.75 -0.29 13.60
C VAL A 19 7.34 -1.60 14.10
N ASP A 20 6.68 -2.70 13.77
CA ASP A 20 7.23 -4.04 13.85
C ASP A 20 7.26 -4.65 12.45
N PHE A 21 8.31 -5.39 12.10
CA PHE A 21 8.38 -6.05 10.80
C PHE A 21 9.07 -7.42 10.86
N ALA A 22 8.60 -8.33 10.02
CA ALA A 22 9.19 -9.64 9.80
C ALA A 22 9.54 -9.81 8.31
N ILE A 23 10.73 -10.33 8.02
CA ILE A 23 11.16 -10.67 6.67
C ILE A 23 11.03 -12.18 6.49
N HIS A 24 10.32 -12.58 5.46
CA HIS A 24 10.15 -13.96 5.07
C HIS A 24 10.93 -14.21 3.79
N ASP A 25 11.94 -15.03 3.89
CA ASP A 25 12.76 -15.53 2.79
C ASP A 25 12.84 -17.06 2.95
N THR A 26 11.89 -17.74 2.31
CA THR A 26 11.69 -19.20 2.48
C THR A 26 12.17 -20.00 1.28
N ASP A 27 13.17 -19.51 0.56
CA ASP A 27 13.70 -20.13 -0.69
C ASP A 27 12.63 -20.40 -1.77
N SER A 28 11.42 -19.89 -1.58
CA SER A 28 10.29 -20.04 -2.51
C SER A 28 10.36 -19.08 -3.70
N GLY A 29 11.42 -18.27 -3.81
CA GLY A 29 11.60 -17.27 -4.87
C GLY A 29 10.72 -16.02 -4.69
N ASN A 30 10.11 -15.83 -3.54
CA ASN A 30 9.29 -14.65 -3.22
C ASN A 30 9.68 -14.05 -1.86
N PRO A 31 10.86 -13.48 -1.71
CA PRO A 31 11.23 -12.79 -0.48
C PRO A 31 10.31 -11.59 -0.27
N HIS A 32 9.71 -11.49 0.93
CA HIS A 32 8.77 -10.41 1.25
C HIS A 32 8.84 -10.02 2.72
N CYS A 33 8.29 -8.85 3.03
CA CYS A 33 8.26 -8.29 4.36
C CYS A 33 6.81 -7.99 4.79
N HIS A 34 6.46 -8.41 5.99
CA HIS A 34 5.26 -7.95 6.68
C HIS A 34 5.62 -6.81 7.61
N ILE A 35 4.92 -5.69 7.50
CA ILE A 35 5.12 -4.51 8.33
C ILE A 35 3.81 -4.24 9.08
N MET A 36 3.87 -4.25 10.39
CA MET A 36 2.77 -3.89 11.28
C MET A 36 3.00 -2.49 11.85
N LEU A 37 1.98 -1.65 11.74
CA LEU A 37 2.02 -0.25 12.15
C LEU A 37 1.00 0.01 13.26
N THR A 38 1.33 0.88 14.20
CA THR A 38 0.37 1.32 15.20
C THR A 38 -0.60 2.34 14.61
N MET A 39 -1.83 2.32 15.12
CA MET A 39 -2.88 3.28 14.73
C MET A 39 -2.97 4.48 15.67
N ARG A 40 -2.08 4.56 16.67
CA ARG A 40 -1.99 5.64 17.65
C ARG A 40 -0.52 5.98 17.85
N PRO A 41 -0.16 7.26 17.96
CA PRO A 41 1.19 7.67 18.32
C PRO A 41 1.46 7.42 19.81
N LEU A 42 2.72 7.40 20.17
CA LEU A 42 3.15 7.54 21.56
C LEU A 42 3.34 9.02 21.88
N ASP A 43 3.00 9.40 23.10
CA ASP A 43 3.35 10.70 23.64
C ASP A 43 4.82 10.71 24.16
N GLU A 44 5.28 11.87 24.64
CA GLU A 44 6.63 12.05 25.16
C GLU A 44 6.95 11.15 26.37
N ARG A 45 5.92 10.63 27.06
CA ARG A 45 6.06 9.73 28.22
C ARG A 45 5.99 8.25 27.82
N GLY A 46 5.82 7.96 26.53
CA GLY A 46 5.65 6.60 26.00
C GLY A 46 4.23 6.02 26.20
N ALA A 47 3.26 6.83 26.56
CA ALA A 47 1.86 6.41 26.63
C ALA A 47 1.15 6.61 25.30
N TRP A 48 0.08 5.83 25.04
CA TRP A 48 -0.69 5.93 23.81
C TRP A 48 -1.49 7.23 23.74
N ALA A 49 -1.11 8.12 22.84
CA ALA A 49 -1.84 9.35 22.58
C ALA A 49 -3.11 9.11 21.74
N ALA A 50 -3.99 10.11 21.68
CA ALA A 50 -5.22 10.03 20.90
C ALA A 50 -4.95 10.18 19.40
N LYS A 51 -5.56 9.33 18.57
CA LYS A 51 -5.50 9.47 17.10
C LYS A 51 -6.53 10.48 16.54
N SER A 52 -7.49 10.88 17.35
CA SER A 52 -8.55 11.81 16.94
C SER A 52 -9.13 12.49 18.16
N LYS A 53 -9.69 13.69 17.97
CA LYS A 53 -10.48 14.41 18.95
C LYS A 53 -11.88 14.71 18.42
N LYS A 54 -12.81 14.98 19.31
CA LYS A 54 -14.12 15.54 18.96
C LYS A 54 -14.04 17.06 19.08
N GLU A 55 -14.54 17.76 18.08
CA GLU A 55 -14.75 19.19 18.11
C GLU A 55 -16.23 19.51 17.96
N TYR A 56 -16.66 20.61 18.59
CA TYR A 56 -18.05 21.08 18.48
C TYR A 56 -18.21 21.84 17.17
N ASP A 57 -19.32 21.59 16.48
CA ASP A 57 -19.71 22.41 15.35
C ASP A 57 -20.26 23.76 15.91
N LEU A 58 -19.77 24.83 15.32
CA LEU A 58 -20.19 26.18 15.69
C LEU A 58 -21.11 26.75 14.61
N ASP A 59 -22.06 27.62 15.02
CA ASP A 59 -22.88 28.40 14.11
C ASP A 59 -22.13 29.66 13.62
N GLU A 60 -22.83 30.52 12.88
CA GLU A 60 -22.31 31.77 12.33
C GLU A 60 -21.86 32.78 13.41
N ASN A 61 -22.38 32.63 14.66
CA ASN A 61 -22.04 33.47 15.78
C ASN A 61 -20.95 32.90 16.68
N GLY A 62 -20.42 31.68 16.31
CA GLY A 62 -19.41 30.96 17.09
C GLY A 62 -20.01 30.18 18.29
N GLU A 63 -21.31 30.00 18.34
CA GLU A 63 -21.97 29.21 19.39
C GLU A 63 -22.10 27.75 18.98
N ARG A 64 -22.12 26.85 19.98
CA ARG A 64 -22.22 25.39 19.72
C ARG A 64 -23.63 25.03 19.23
N ILE A 65 -23.71 24.40 18.08
CA ILE A 65 -24.96 23.94 17.48
C ILE A 65 -25.59 22.85 18.35
N ARG A 66 -26.87 23.02 18.75
CA ARG A 66 -27.65 21.98 19.41
C ARG A 66 -28.46 21.15 18.43
N LEU A 67 -28.47 19.85 18.64
CA LEU A 67 -29.33 18.91 17.93
C LEU A 67 -30.72 18.86 18.57
N PRO A 68 -31.77 18.39 17.85
CA PRO A 68 -33.10 18.19 18.42
C PRO A 68 -33.12 17.28 19.65
N SER A 69 -32.13 16.40 19.80
CA SER A 69 -31.93 15.52 20.97
C SER A 69 -31.41 16.26 22.21
N GLY A 70 -31.15 17.56 22.15
CA GLY A 70 -30.54 18.37 23.20
C GLY A 70 -29.00 18.22 23.31
N ARG A 71 -28.38 17.32 22.54
CA ARG A 71 -26.91 17.17 22.50
C ARG A 71 -26.31 18.21 21.59
N TYR A 72 -25.03 18.55 21.81
CA TYR A 72 -24.28 19.40 20.90
C TYR A 72 -23.81 18.59 19.68
N LYS A 73 -23.89 19.22 18.51
CA LYS A 73 -23.36 18.67 17.28
C LYS A 73 -21.83 18.66 17.33
N THR A 74 -21.22 17.55 16.97
CA THR A 74 -19.78 17.39 16.99
C THR A 74 -19.32 16.62 15.75
N HIS A 75 -18.10 16.90 15.30
CA HIS A 75 -17.41 16.11 14.31
C HIS A 75 -16.10 15.56 14.88
N LYS A 76 -15.58 14.56 14.20
CA LYS A 76 -14.31 13.93 14.56
C LYS A 76 -13.20 14.55 13.73
N VAL A 77 -12.16 15.04 14.41
CA VAL A 77 -10.92 15.55 13.77
C VAL A 77 -9.85 14.48 13.89
N ASP A 78 -9.25 14.09 12.77
CA ASP A 78 -8.07 13.22 12.75
C ASP A 78 -6.84 14.06 13.14
N LEU A 79 -6.05 13.58 14.10
CA LEU A 79 -4.85 14.24 14.59
C LEU A 79 -3.57 13.74 13.93
N THR A 80 -3.64 12.63 13.21
CA THR A 80 -2.46 11.94 12.68
C THR A 80 -2.35 11.98 11.16
N GLY A 81 -3.46 12.07 10.46
CA GLY A 81 -3.53 11.95 9.01
C GLY A 81 -3.11 10.57 8.46
N TRP A 82 -2.92 9.58 9.34
CA TRP A 82 -2.38 8.27 8.92
C TRP A 82 -3.36 7.45 8.07
N ASN A 83 -4.67 7.75 8.18
CA ASN A 83 -5.71 7.10 7.38
C ASN A 83 -6.04 7.86 6.09
N ASP A 84 -5.28 8.87 5.73
CA ASP A 84 -5.46 9.56 4.45
C ASP A 84 -5.25 8.58 3.30
N LYS A 85 -6.20 8.59 2.35
CA LYS A 85 -6.17 7.71 1.17
C LYS A 85 -4.94 7.94 0.29
N GLY A 86 -4.39 9.15 0.28
CA GLY A 86 -3.16 9.50 -0.44
C GLY A 86 -1.92 8.79 0.09
N ASN A 87 -1.90 8.39 1.37
CA ASN A 87 -0.74 7.73 1.97
C ASN A 87 -0.34 6.44 1.24
N ALA A 88 -1.30 5.66 0.78
CA ALA A 88 -1.00 4.40 0.07
C ALA A 88 -0.14 4.64 -1.18
N LEU A 89 -0.42 5.70 -1.94
CA LEU A 89 0.37 6.06 -3.12
C LEU A 89 1.76 6.57 -2.73
N LEU A 90 1.85 7.42 -1.71
CA LEU A 90 3.11 7.95 -1.19
C LEU A 90 4.02 6.83 -0.69
N TRP A 91 3.49 5.89 0.07
CA TRP A 91 4.25 4.75 0.60
C TRP A 91 4.72 3.80 -0.51
N ARG A 92 3.87 3.54 -1.51
CA ARG A 92 4.28 2.74 -2.68
C ARG A 92 5.38 3.41 -3.47
N LYS A 93 5.28 4.73 -3.68
CA LYS A 93 6.33 5.52 -4.35
C LYS A 93 7.63 5.46 -3.56
N ALA A 94 7.60 5.73 -2.26
CA ALA A 94 8.78 5.71 -1.41
C ALA A 94 9.45 4.33 -1.37
N TRP A 95 8.66 3.24 -1.35
CA TRP A 95 9.20 1.90 -1.46
C TRP A 95 9.94 1.68 -2.78
N ALA A 96 9.37 2.10 -3.90
CA ALA A 96 10.04 1.99 -5.20
C ALA A 96 11.32 2.82 -5.26
N ASP A 97 11.28 4.06 -4.78
CA ASP A 97 12.45 4.96 -4.79
C ASP A 97 13.61 4.40 -3.96
N ILE A 98 13.34 3.98 -2.72
CA ILE A 98 14.35 3.40 -1.83
C ILE A 98 14.89 2.08 -2.42
N SER A 99 14.00 1.19 -2.89
CA SER A 99 14.42 -0.08 -3.51
C SER A 99 15.31 0.16 -4.72
N ASN A 100 14.98 1.11 -5.57
CA ASN A 100 15.77 1.46 -6.74
C ASN A 100 17.15 2.02 -6.37
N ALA A 101 17.24 2.82 -5.31
CA ALA A 101 18.53 3.28 -4.82
C ALA A 101 19.42 2.14 -4.30
N TYR A 102 18.82 1.12 -3.67
CA TYR A 102 19.56 -0.07 -3.25
C TYR A 102 19.99 -0.95 -4.43
N LEU A 103 19.13 -1.15 -5.44
CA LEU A 103 19.46 -1.87 -6.67
C LEU A 103 20.62 -1.18 -7.41
N GLU A 104 20.56 0.14 -7.55
CA GLU A 104 21.62 0.92 -8.19
C GLU A 104 22.96 0.79 -7.47
N ARG A 105 22.99 0.94 -6.13
CA ARG A 105 24.20 0.76 -5.32
C ARG A 105 24.79 -0.66 -5.43
N ALA A 106 23.93 -1.65 -5.68
CA ALA A 106 24.34 -3.04 -5.89
C ALA A 106 24.70 -3.36 -7.34
N GLY A 107 24.64 -2.41 -8.26
CA GLY A 107 24.96 -2.59 -9.67
C GLY A 107 23.90 -3.36 -10.47
N HIS A 108 22.67 -3.48 -9.95
CA HIS A 108 21.55 -4.13 -10.63
C HIS A 108 20.85 -3.18 -11.60
N PRO A 109 20.57 -3.58 -12.86
CA PRO A 109 19.88 -2.75 -13.83
C PRO A 109 18.37 -2.68 -13.63
N GLU A 110 17.78 -3.63 -12.88
CA GLU A 110 16.36 -3.73 -12.64
C GLU A 110 15.86 -2.53 -11.86
N ARG A 111 14.62 -2.09 -12.17
CA ARG A 111 13.96 -0.99 -11.46
C ARG A 111 12.50 -1.35 -11.17
N ILE A 112 12.04 -0.93 -10.00
CA ILE A 112 10.65 -1.05 -9.57
C ILE A 112 9.92 0.25 -9.93
N ASP A 113 8.73 0.14 -10.49
CA ASP A 113 7.82 1.26 -10.72
C ASP A 113 6.52 1.02 -9.94
N HIS A 114 6.12 2.00 -9.12
CA HIS A 114 4.93 1.93 -8.28
C HIS A 114 3.64 2.24 -9.03
N ARG A 115 3.73 2.81 -10.23
CA ARG A 115 2.59 3.21 -11.06
C ARG A 115 1.94 1.99 -11.70
N SER A 116 0.65 2.08 -11.97
CA SER A 116 -0.07 1.08 -12.75
C SER A 116 0.43 1.02 -14.19
N ASN A 117 0.15 -0.09 -14.90
CA ASN A 117 0.48 -0.20 -16.32
C ASN A 117 -0.15 0.92 -17.15
N ALA A 118 -1.40 1.30 -16.84
CA ALA A 118 -2.10 2.39 -17.51
C ALA A 118 -1.37 3.75 -17.34
N GLU A 119 -0.93 4.09 -16.13
CA GLU A 119 -0.15 5.32 -15.86
C GLU A 119 1.22 5.32 -16.54
N ARG A 120 1.77 4.14 -16.81
CA ARG A 120 3.04 3.95 -17.53
C ARG A 120 2.86 3.90 -19.05
N GLY A 121 1.63 3.99 -19.55
CA GLY A 121 1.33 3.82 -20.98
C GLY A 121 1.58 2.40 -21.50
N ILE A 122 1.50 1.39 -20.63
CA ILE A 122 1.68 0.00 -20.98
C ILE A 122 0.30 -0.65 -21.14
N ASP A 123 -0.02 -1.13 -22.35
CA ASP A 123 -1.34 -1.73 -22.67
C ASP A 123 -1.50 -3.17 -22.14
N GLU A 124 -0.64 -3.62 -21.23
CA GLU A 124 -0.80 -4.94 -20.63
C GLU A 124 -1.92 -4.92 -19.58
N LEU A 125 -2.79 -5.92 -19.64
CA LEU A 125 -3.90 -6.09 -18.71
C LEU A 125 -3.40 -6.56 -17.34
N PRO A 126 -3.90 -6.00 -16.24
CA PRO A 126 -3.59 -6.48 -14.90
C PRO A 126 -4.25 -7.83 -14.64
N THR A 127 -3.56 -8.73 -13.94
CA THR A 127 -4.17 -9.97 -13.45
C THR A 127 -5.14 -9.69 -12.31
N VAL A 128 -6.14 -10.56 -12.14
CA VAL A 128 -7.11 -10.46 -11.04
C VAL A 128 -6.60 -11.16 -9.78
N HIS A 129 -6.90 -10.59 -8.62
CA HIS A 129 -6.57 -11.22 -7.34
C HIS A 129 -7.38 -12.50 -7.14
N MET A 130 -6.69 -13.63 -7.00
CA MET A 130 -7.34 -14.93 -6.88
C MET A 130 -7.97 -15.18 -5.51
N GLY A 131 -7.34 -14.70 -4.46
CA GLY A 131 -7.70 -15.04 -3.09
C GLY A 131 -7.18 -16.42 -2.64
N VAL A 132 -7.23 -16.67 -1.32
CA VAL A 132 -6.63 -17.88 -0.73
C VAL A 132 -7.28 -19.15 -1.28
N ALA A 133 -8.61 -19.21 -1.35
CA ALA A 133 -9.34 -20.42 -1.79
C ALA A 133 -8.97 -20.82 -3.22
N ALA A 134 -9.04 -19.90 -4.18
CA ALA A 134 -8.69 -20.18 -5.58
C ALA A 134 -7.21 -20.56 -5.72
N CYS A 135 -6.30 -19.89 -5.00
CA CYS A 135 -4.89 -20.25 -5.01
C CYS A 135 -4.65 -21.69 -4.50
N GLN A 136 -5.33 -22.11 -3.45
CA GLN A 136 -5.21 -23.48 -2.92
C GLN A 136 -5.81 -24.53 -3.86
N MET A 137 -6.91 -24.21 -4.53
CA MET A 137 -7.51 -25.11 -5.54
C MET A 137 -6.56 -25.30 -6.73
N GLU A 138 -6.04 -24.21 -7.29
CA GLU A 138 -5.09 -24.27 -8.42
C GLU A 138 -3.79 -25.03 -8.06
N LYS A 139 -3.27 -24.86 -6.83
CA LYS A 139 -2.12 -25.65 -6.34
C LYS A 139 -2.42 -27.16 -6.28
N LYS A 140 -3.67 -27.55 -6.12
CA LYS A 140 -4.13 -28.94 -6.14
C LYS A 140 -4.54 -29.43 -7.53
N GLY A 141 -4.29 -28.64 -8.59
CA GLY A 141 -4.66 -28.95 -9.95
C GLY A 141 -6.14 -28.75 -10.30
N ILE A 142 -6.91 -28.10 -9.42
CA ILE A 142 -8.33 -27.79 -9.65
C ILE A 142 -8.42 -26.43 -10.29
N ALA A 143 -8.85 -26.38 -11.56
CA ALA A 143 -9.01 -25.15 -12.29
C ALA A 143 -10.13 -24.26 -11.70
N THR A 144 -9.87 -22.94 -11.63
CA THR A 144 -10.83 -21.94 -11.14
C THR A 144 -11.08 -20.88 -12.21
N GLU A 145 -12.25 -20.23 -12.18
CA GLU A 145 -12.57 -19.13 -13.11
C GLU A 145 -11.51 -18.02 -13.07
N LYS A 146 -11.07 -17.61 -11.87
CA LYS A 146 -10.04 -16.58 -11.71
C LYS A 146 -8.67 -17.05 -12.21
N GLY A 147 -8.34 -18.32 -12.02
CA GLY A 147 -7.12 -18.91 -12.55
C GLY A 147 -7.14 -18.94 -14.07
N GLU A 148 -8.26 -19.34 -14.66
CA GLU A 148 -8.42 -19.36 -16.13
C GLU A 148 -8.36 -17.93 -16.70
N LEU A 149 -9.04 -16.97 -16.08
CA LEU A 149 -8.97 -15.57 -16.48
C LEU A 149 -7.53 -15.06 -16.45
N ASN A 150 -6.77 -15.35 -15.39
CA ASN A 150 -5.37 -14.94 -15.31
C ASN A 150 -4.50 -15.61 -16.38
N ARG A 151 -4.72 -16.88 -16.69
CA ARG A 151 -4.02 -17.56 -17.81
C ARG A 151 -4.32 -16.88 -19.15
N ASN A 152 -5.58 -16.48 -19.39
CA ASN A 152 -5.96 -15.77 -20.61
C ASN A 152 -5.35 -14.37 -20.69
N ILE A 153 -5.34 -13.62 -19.57
CA ILE A 153 -4.65 -12.32 -19.47
C ILE A 153 -3.16 -12.47 -19.77
N GLN A 154 -2.49 -13.48 -19.21
CA GLN A 154 -1.07 -13.73 -19.47
C GLN A 154 -0.78 -14.06 -20.93
N LYS A 155 -1.66 -14.85 -21.59
CA LYS A 155 -1.56 -15.13 -23.03
C LYS A 155 -1.71 -13.85 -23.86
N ALA A 156 -2.72 -13.03 -23.56
CA ALA A 156 -2.96 -11.75 -24.24
C ALA A 156 -1.75 -10.80 -24.07
N ASN A 157 -1.24 -10.66 -22.87
CA ASN A 157 -0.08 -9.81 -22.59
C ASN A 157 1.18 -10.29 -23.32
N ARG A 158 1.37 -11.60 -23.45
CA ARG A 158 2.47 -12.17 -24.25
C ARG A 158 2.35 -11.73 -25.70
N LEU A 159 1.15 -11.88 -26.28
CA LEU A 159 0.89 -11.48 -27.68
C LEU A 159 1.14 -9.97 -27.88
N ILE A 160 0.69 -9.12 -26.95
CA ILE A 160 0.95 -7.67 -27.00
C ILE A 160 2.46 -7.39 -27.04
N ARG A 161 3.26 -8.05 -26.19
CA ARG A 161 4.72 -7.88 -26.19
C ARG A 161 5.36 -8.34 -27.51
N GLU A 162 4.93 -9.47 -28.06
CA GLU A 162 5.43 -9.99 -29.33
C GLU A 162 5.14 -9.03 -30.49
N ILE A 163 3.91 -8.52 -30.58
CA ILE A 163 3.52 -7.53 -31.60
C ILE A 163 4.35 -6.25 -31.48
N ARG A 164 4.54 -5.72 -30.26
CA ARG A 164 5.35 -4.53 -30.05
C ARG A 164 6.82 -4.73 -30.47
N ALA A 165 7.38 -5.89 -30.16
CA ALA A 165 8.74 -6.23 -30.58
C ALA A 165 8.91 -6.32 -32.10
N GLN A 166 7.83 -6.59 -32.84
CA GLN A 166 7.82 -6.59 -34.30
C GLN A 166 7.68 -5.18 -34.90
N ILE A 167 6.87 -4.32 -34.30
CA ILE A 167 6.65 -2.93 -34.76
C ILE A 167 7.86 -2.02 -34.46
N GLY A 168 8.59 -2.29 -33.38
CA GLY A 168 9.77 -1.52 -32.98
C GLY A 168 11.07 -1.87 -33.68
N LYS A 169 11.02 -2.79 -34.64
CA LYS A 169 12.11 -3.12 -35.57
C LYS A 169 11.95 -2.41 -36.90
#